data_5322cd0769629d3fbbea105b7728f24a
#
_entry.id   5322cd0769629d3fbbea105b7728f24a
#
_cell.length_a   1.000
_cell.length_b   1.000
_cell.length_c   1.000
_cell.angle_alpha   90.00
_cell.angle_beta   90.00
_cell.angle_gamma   90.00
#
_symmetry.space_group_name_H-M   'P 1'
#
loop_
_entity.id
_entity.type
_entity.pdbx_description
1 polymer ?
#
loop_
_entity_poly.entity_id
_entity_poly.type
_entity_poly.pdbx_seq_one_letter_code
_entity_poly.pdbx_strand_id
1 'polypeptide(L)'
;MNTLSEHYGLLLGPDRSWRVVDVDLSLEEKRVEIRLEHVPGTPVCCPECAGQRPLKDHAPQRQWRHLDTMQFETILTARVPRTECPDCGVKTIEVPWAEPHGRFTLMFEAFAVRLLQAASSIEKARVHLKLSWQSVQRIMDRAVERGLITRELEEVKHVGLDEKSFGKGQDYVSVMTDIDGSRVLEVAPGRDETAADVLWNIFSWEQKEGIEAVAMDMWQAYVNSVDSHVPDAEVVHDRFHIAKHLNEAVDQVRRAEHKSLMQEKDETLKGTRSLWLYNLENLSEQKRAEFELLKEAELKTSRAWAIREQFRWFWDCRSAEEAEVFFEEWYLWASGCGLKPVQKVAKMIHKRIENILSWFRHRISNAAAEGFNSIIQSLKSAARGFRNFANDRTRILFFCGKLKLLPESASH
;
A
#
# COMPACT_ATOMS: atom_id res chain seq x y z
N MET A 1 32.43 -37.00 -22.32
CA MET A 1 31.01 -36.57 -22.30
C MET A 1 30.71 -36.20 -20.85
N ASN A 2 30.31 -34.96 -20.59
CA ASN A 2 29.95 -34.60 -19.23
C ASN A 2 28.73 -35.42 -18.82
N THR A 3 28.74 -35.92 -17.60
CA THR A 3 27.59 -36.62 -17.02
C THR A 3 26.46 -35.63 -16.77
N LEU A 4 25.23 -36.12 -16.63
CA LEU A 4 24.09 -35.28 -16.32
C LEU A 4 24.30 -34.52 -14.98
N SER A 5 24.93 -35.15 -13.99
CA SER A 5 25.28 -34.55 -12.70
C SER A 5 26.31 -33.42 -12.86
N GLU A 6 27.30 -33.54 -13.73
CA GLU A 6 28.25 -32.47 -14.03
C GLU A 6 27.54 -31.26 -14.68
N HIS A 7 26.61 -31.57 -15.62
CA HIS A 7 25.83 -30.48 -16.27
C HIS A 7 25.01 -29.70 -15.28
N TYR A 8 24.23 -30.37 -14.41
CA TYR A 8 23.47 -29.68 -13.36
C TYR A 8 24.35 -29.05 -12.30
N GLY A 9 25.54 -29.62 -12.02
CA GLY A 9 26.52 -28.98 -11.15
C GLY A 9 26.98 -27.62 -11.67
N LEU A 10 27.15 -27.49 -12.98
CA LEU A 10 27.50 -26.21 -13.63
C LEU A 10 26.31 -25.23 -13.61
N LEU A 11 25.08 -25.71 -13.90
CA LEU A 11 23.88 -24.85 -13.93
C LEU A 11 23.47 -24.34 -12.56
N LEU A 12 23.58 -25.16 -11.52
CA LEU A 12 23.21 -24.76 -10.16
C LEU A 12 24.29 -23.90 -9.51
N GLY A 13 25.56 -24.01 -9.96
CA GLY A 13 26.67 -23.29 -9.39
C GLY A 13 26.79 -23.41 -7.88
N PRO A 14 26.61 -24.61 -7.25
CA PRO A 14 26.71 -24.71 -5.81
C PRO A 14 28.10 -24.27 -5.39
N ASP A 15 28.22 -23.70 -4.20
CA ASP A 15 29.54 -23.36 -3.68
C ASP A 15 30.42 -24.61 -3.57
N ARG A 16 31.73 -24.43 -3.36
CA ARG A 16 32.68 -25.53 -3.31
C ARG A 16 32.43 -26.53 -2.18
N SER A 17 31.53 -26.22 -1.26
CA SER A 17 31.15 -27.08 -0.13
C SER A 17 30.10 -28.12 -0.53
N TRP A 18 29.47 -27.98 -1.68
CA TRP A 18 28.39 -28.85 -2.14
C TRP A 18 28.65 -29.37 -3.55
N ARG A 19 28.18 -30.60 -3.83
CA ARG A 19 28.27 -31.21 -5.17
C ARG A 19 26.97 -31.90 -5.55
N VAL A 20 26.63 -31.91 -6.81
CA VAL A 20 25.59 -32.77 -7.38
C VAL A 20 26.14 -34.18 -7.50
N VAL A 21 25.49 -35.14 -6.87
CA VAL A 21 25.94 -36.55 -6.87
C VAL A 21 25.07 -37.43 -7.75
N ASP A 22 23.80 -37.05 -7.94
CA ASP A 22 22.85 -37.83 -8.70
C ASP A 22 21.74 -36.94 -9.28
N VAL A 23 21.22 -37.32 -10.44
CA VAL A 23 20.09 -36.64 -11.09
C VAL A 23 19.16 -37.74 -11.64
N ASP A 24 17.97 -37.82 -11.08
CA ASP A 24 16.90 -38.72 -11.52
C ASP A 24 15.85 -37.95 -12.33
N LEU A 25 15.51 -38.49 -13.50
CA LEU A 25 14.53 -37.93 -14.43
C LEU A 25 13.36 -38.90 -14.62
N SER A 26 12.22 -38.57 -14.04
CA SER A 26 10.96 -39.25 -14.27
C SER A 26 10.13 -38.57 -15.37
N LEU A 27 10.03 -39.18 -16.52
CA LEU A 27 9.18 -38.71 -17.63
C LEU A 27 7.69 -38.87 -17.29
N GLU A 28 7.34 -39.89 -16.52
CA GLU A 28 5.96 -40.17 -16.10
C GLU A 28 5.46 -39.10 -15.13
N GLU A 29 6.24 -38.80 -14.09
CA GLU A 29 5.92 -37.77 -13.08
C GLU A 29 6.20 -36.34 -13.55
N LYS A 30 6.86 -36.19 -14.71
CA LYS A 30 7.39 -34.89 -15.19
C LYS A 30 8.23 -34.19 -14.14
N ARG A 31 9.17 -34.91 -13.56
CA ARG A 31 9.97 -34.46 -12.43
C ARG A 31 11.46 -34.74 -12.64
N VAL A 32 12.29 -33.78 -12.23
CA VAL A 32 13.74 -33.92 -12.09
C VAL A 32 14.08 -33.84 -10.62
N GLU A 33 14.72 -34.84 -10.07
CA GLU A 33 15.24 -34.80 -8.70
C GLU A 33 16.77 -34.74 -8.71
N ILE A 34 17.33 -33.73 -8.10
CA ILE A 34 18.77 -33.45 -8.05
C ILE A 34 19.23 -33.66 -6.63
N ARG A 35 20.08 -34.62 -6.41
CA ARG A 35 20.65 -34.91 -5.10
C ARG A 35 21.98 -34.21 -4.93
N LEU A 36 22.06 -33.40 -3.85
CA LEU A 36 23.27 -32.73 -3.45
C LEU A 36 23.83 -33.32 -2.16
N GLU A 37 25.15 -33.36 -2.08
CA GLU A 37 25.88 -33.75 -0.89
C GLU A 37 26.92 -32.70 -0.51
N HIS A 38 27.10 -32.53 0.79
CA HIS A 38 28.18 -31.70 1.31
C HIS A 38 29.52 -32.44 1.08
N VAL A 39 30.50 -31.73 0.54
CA VAL A 39 31.80 -32.31 0.17
C VAL A 39 32.54 -32.75 1.45
N PRO A 40 32.93 -34.03 1.59
CA PRO A 40 33.66 -34.48 2.74
C PRO A 40 34.95 -33.69 3.00
N GLY A 41 35.20 -33.37 4.23
CA GLY A 41 36.37 -32.57 4.64
C GLY A 41 36.25 -31.09 4.50
N THR A 42 35.15 -30.59 3.94
CA THR A 42 34.87 -29.14 3.92
C THR A 42 34.43 -28.67 5.33
N PRO A 43 34.97 -27.58 5.85
CA PRO A 43 34.57 -27.05 7.15
C PRO A 43 33.08 -26.69 7.18
N VAL A 44 32.44 -26.94 8.30
CA VAL A 44 31.07 -26.49 8.57
C VAL A 44 31.09 -25.34 9.57
N CYS A 45 30.28 -24.33 9.34
CA CYS A 45 30.16 -23.15 10.22
C CYS A 45 28.87 -23.20 11.03
N CYS A 46 28.95 -22.79 12.29
CA CYS A 46 27.77 -22.60 13.11
C CYS A 46 26.95 -21.40 12.56
N PRO A 47 25.65 -21.54 12.28
CA PRO A 47 24.85 -20.44 11.72
C PRO A 47 24.63 -19.27 12.70
N GLU A 48 24.85 -19.47 14.00
CA GLU A 48 24.63 -18.41 14.98
C GLU A 48 25.91 -17.61 15.30
N CYS A 49 27.08 -18.29 15.43
CA CYS A 49 28.32 -17.60 15.79
C CYS A 49 29.36 -17.58 14.65
N ALA A 50 29.02 -18.11 13.47
CA ALA A 50 29.89 -18.23 12.31
C ALA A 50 31.21 -19.02 12.53
N GLY A 51 31.44 -19.56 13.72
CA GLY A 51 32.64 -20.31 14.03
C GLY A 51 32.71 -21.64 13.29
N GLN A 52 33.90 -21.97 12.72
CA GLN A 52 34.15 -23.29 12.16
C GLN A 52 34.09 -24.36 13.26
N ARG A 53 33.36 -25.41 12.99
CA ARG A 53 33.10 -26.50 13.97
C ARG A 53 33.20 -27.86 13.29
N PRO A 54 33.44 -28.94 14.05
CA PRO A 54 33.40 -30.29 13.48
C PRO A 54 31.99 -30.66 13.04
N LEU A 55 31.92 -31.46 11.98
CA LEU A 55 30.70 -32.14 11.57
C LEU A 55 30.30 -33.14 12.67
N LYS A 56 29.07 -33.04 13.18
CA LYS A 56 28.53 -34.01 14.14
C LYS A 56 27.85 -35.17 13.39
N ASP A 57 26.86 -34.87 12.62
CA ASP A 57 26.05 -35.80 11.82
C ASP A 57 25.24 -35.03 10.74
N HIS A 58 24.24 -35.68 10.15
CA HIS A 58 23.37 -35.06 9.15
C HIS A 58 21.92 -35.10 9.62
N ALA A 59 21.21 -34.01 9.39
CA ALA A 59 19.76 -33.93 9.54
C ALA A 59 19.04 -34.91 8.57
N PRO A 60 17.77 -35.26 8.81
CA PRO A 60 16.95 -35.97 7.83
C PRO A 60 16.96 -35.26 6.48
N GLN A 61 16.80 -36.04 5.42
CA GLN A 61 16.74 -35.50 4.05
C GLN A 61 15.66 -34.45 3.94
N ARG A 62 16.02 -33.31 3.33
CA ARG A 62 15.11 -32.20 3.01
C ARG A 62 15.00 -32.05 1.51
N GLN A 63 13.89 -31.42 1.09
CA GLN A 63 13.59 -31.11 -0.30
C GLN A 63 13.31 -29.62 -0.47
N TRP A 64 13.74 -29.09 -1.61
CA TRP A 64 13.48 -27.70 -2.03
C TRP A 64 12.98 -27.70 -3.48
N ARG A 65 11.86 -27.02 -3.72
CA ARG A 65 11.38 -26.73 -5.08
C ARG A 65 12.31 -25.73 -5.74
N HIS A 66 12.79 -26.08 -6.95
CA HIS A 66 13.65 -25.25 -7.78
C HIS A 66 12.92 -24.82 -9.05
N LEU A 67 13.54 -23.97 -9.89
CA LEU A 67 13.03 -23.60 -11.21
C LEU A 67 12.82 -24.85 -12.08
N ASP A 68 11.71 -24.88 -12.82
CA ASP A 68 11.40 -26.00 -13.71
C ASP A 68 12.46 -26.12 -14.81
N THR A 69 12.92 -27.33 -15.03
CA THR A 69 13.76 -27.68 -16.16
C THR A 69 12.88 -28.16 -17.32
N MET A 70 12.77 -27.38 -18.40
CA MET A 70 11.94 -27.74 -19.57
C MET A 70 10.52 -28.18 -19.19
N GLN A 71 9.87 -27.47 -18.26
CA GLN A 71 8.53 -27.77 -17.72
C GLN A 71 8.44 -28.99 -16.76
N PHE A 72 9.53 -29.70 -16.51
CA PHE A 72 9.61 -30.68 -15.44
C PHE A 72 9.81 -30.00 -14.09
N GLU A 73 9.05 -30.42 -13.10
CA GLU A 73 9.26 -29.93 -11.72
C GLU A 73 10.64 -30.36 -11.24
N THR A 74 11.47 -29.38 -10.87
CA THR A 74 12.81 -29.66 -10.37
C THR A 74 12.85 -29.56 -8.85
N ILE A 75 13.31 -30.61 -8.20
CA ILE A 75 13.43 -30.71 -6.74
C ILE A 75 14.89 -30.95 -6.39
N LEU A 76 15.44 -30.10 -5.53
CA LEU A 76 16.73 -30.34 -4.89
C LEU A 76 16.52 -31.17 -3.64
N THR A 77 17.37 -32.17 -3.41
CA THR A 77 17.37 -33.00 -2.19
C THR A 77 18.75 -33.05 -1.56
N ALA A 78 18.81 -32.91 -0.25
CA ALA A 78 20.08 -33.06 0.49
C ALA A 78 19.84 -33.47 1.94
N ARG A 79 20.85 -34.14 2.52
CA ARG A 79 20.99 -34.34 3.97
C ARG A 79 21.93 -33.26 4.48
N VAL A 80 21.36 -32.26 5.18
CA VAL A 80 22.14 -31.10 5.62
C VAL A 80 22.98 -31.44 6.84
N PRO A 81 24.28 -31.10 6.85
CA PRO A 81 25.15 -31.32 8.01
C PRO A 81 24.65 -30.62 9.28
N ARG A 82 24.91 -31.24 10.42
CA ARG A 82 24.76 -30.60 11.73
C ARG A 82 26.13 -30.46 12.37
N THR A 83 26.36 -29.33 13.01
CA THR A 83 27.58 -29.05 13.78
C THR A 83 27.31 -29.05 15.26
N GLU A 84 28.31 -29.39 16.06
CA GLU A 84 28.28 -29.28 17.51
C GLU A 84 29.09 -28.05 17.96
N CYS A 85 28.39 -26.97 18.26
CA CYS A 85 29.01 -25.73 18.74
C CYS A 85 29.04 -25.72 20.28
N PRO A 86 30.19 -25.46 20.91
CA PRO A 86 30.29 -25.39 22.40
C PRO A 86 29.38 -24.32 23.01
N ASP A 87 29.20 -23.20 22.27
CA ASP A 87 28.47 -22.03 22.77
C ASP A 87 26.97 -22.08 22.37
N CYS A 88 26.66 -22.62 21.16
CA CYS A 88 25.31 -22.57 20.61
C CYS A 88 24.61 -23.94 20.59
N GLY A 89 25.28 -25.01 20.96
CA GLY A 89 24.74 -26.38 20.92
C GLY A 89 24.72 -26.98 19.49
N VAL A 90 23.91 -28.01 19.31
CA VAL A 90 23.81 -28.68 17.98
C VAL A 90 22.97 -27.87 17.05
N LYS A 91 23.55 -27.43 15.92
CA LYS A 91 22.89 -26.61 14.89
C LYS A 91 22.99 -27.25 13.51
N THR A 92 21.93 -27.12 12.73
CA THR A 92 21.96 -27.47 11.28
C THR A 92 22.54 -26.28 10.53
N ILE A 93 23.53 -26.52 9.67
CA ILE A 93 24.13 -25.44 8.86
C ILE A 93 23.13 -24.86 7.86
N GLU A 94 23.39 -23.67 7.39
CA GLU A 94 22.65 -23.07 6.29
C GLU A 94 23.05 -23.68 4.95
N VAL A 95 22.11 -23.70 4.00
CA VAL A 95 22.37 -24.12 2.64
C VAL A 95 22.42 -22.89 1.73
N PRO A 96 23.32 -22.84 0.72
CA PRO A 96 23.50 -21.63 -0.09
C PRO A 96 22.34 -21.34 -1.04
N TRP A 97 21.48 -22.32 -1.31
CA TRP A 97 20.38 -22.19 -2.26
C TRP A 97 19.01 -21.86 -1.67
N ALA A 98 18.84 -21.78 -0.34
CA ALA A 98 17.55 -21.54 0.28
C ALA A 98 17.72 -20.81 1.62
N GLU A 99 16.74 -19.97 1.94
CA GLU A 99 16.65 -19.35 3.29
C GLU A 99 16.42 -20.42 4.38
N PRO A 100 16.77 -20.10 5.65
CA PRO A 100 16.51 -20.95 6.78
C PRO A 100 15.03 -21.39 6.82
N HIS A 101 14.78 -22.67 7.02
CA HIS A 101 13.44 -23.28 7.01
C HIS A 101 12.66 -23.15 5.68
N GLY A 102 13.22 -22.54 4.64
CA GLY A 102 12.62 -22.42 3.31
C GLY A 102 12.38 -23.80 2.67
N ARG A 103 11.33 -23.89 1.84
CA ARG A 103 11.01 -25.06 0.99
C ARG A 103 11.25 -24.79 -0.48
N PHE A 104 11.69 -23.60 -0.80
CA PHE A 104 11.97 -23.12 -2.15
C PHE A 104 13.41 -22.67 -2.22
N THR A 105 14.01 -22.80 -3.39
CA THR A 105 15.32 -22.19 -3.62
C THR A 105 15.16 -20.69 -3.79
N LEU A 106 16.21 -19.92 -3.52
CA LEU A 106 16.25 -18.46 -3.70
C LEU A 106 15.90 -18.08 -5.15
N MET A 107 16.39 -18.83 -6.13
CA MET A 107 16.06 -18.64 -7.55
C MET A 107 14.56 -18.84 -7.83
N PHE A 108 13.96 -19.89 -7.26
CA PHE A 108 12.53 -20.12 -7.41
C PHE A 108 11.71 -19.03 -6.71
N GLU A 109 12.10 -18.60 -5.54
CA GLU A 109 11.43 -17.48 -4.84
C GLU A 109 11.52 -16.17 -5.64
N ALA A 110 12.70 -15.86 -6.18
CA ALA A 110 12.89 -14.68 -7.01
C ALA A 110 11.98 -14.72 -8.26
N PHE A 111 11.91 -15.86 -8.92
CA PHE A 111 11.01 -16.06 -10.06
C PHE A 111 9.53 -15.92 -9.65
N ALA A 112 9.14 -16.56 -8.54
CA ALA A 112 7.77 -16.50 -8.02
C ALA A 112 7.37 -15.04 -7.66
N VAL A 113 8.25 -14.28 -7.02
CA VAL A 113 8.03 -12.87 -6.69
C VAL A 113 7.82 -12.04 -7.97
N ARG A 114 8.70 -12.19 -8.97
CA ARG A 114 8.57 -11.48 -10.25
C ARG A 114 7.27 -11.86 -10.98
N LEU A 115 6.90 -13.12 -10.98
CA LEU A 115 5.67 -13.58 -11.62
C LEU A 115 4.42 -13.06 -10.89
N LEU A 116 4.44 -13.04 -9.55
CA LEU A 116 3.36 -12.46 -8.74
C LEU A 116 3.17 -10.96 -9.00
N GLN A 117 4.26 -10.21 -9.17
CA GLN A 117 4.21 -8.79 -9.50
C GLN A 117 3.72 -8.52 -10.92
N ALA A 118 4.06 -9.39 -11.88
CA ALA A 118 3.70 -9.22 -13.30
C ALA A 118 2.29 -9.75 -13.64
N ALA A 119 1.76 -10.70 -12.86
CA ALA A 119 0.48 -11.31 -13.16
C ALA A 119 -0.70 -10.39 -12.80
N SER A 120 -1.77 -10.46 -13.59
CA SER A 120 -3.01 -9.71 -13.34
C SER A 120 -3.77 -10.13 -12.07
N SER A 121 -3.40 -11.27 -11.45
CA SER A 121 -3.90 -11.71 -10.14
C SER A 121 -3.00 -12.76 -9.51
N ILE A 122 -3.01 -12.82 -8.17
CA ILE A 122 -2.29 -13.85 -7.40
C ILE A 122 -2.71 -15.26 -7.82
N GLU A 123 -4.01 -15.47 -8.11
CA GLU A 123 -4.52 -16.77 -8.54
C GLU A 123 -3.89 -17.24 -9.85
N LYS A 124 -3.76 -16.36 -10.85
CA LYS A 124 -3.12 -16.72 -12.10
C LYS A 124 -1.64 -17.09 -11.90
N ALA A 125 -0.90 -16.29 -11.13
CA ALA A 125 0.49 -16.61 -10.80
C ALA A 125 0.60 -17.95 -10.05
N ARG A 126 -0.27 -18.20 -9.07
CA ARG A 126 -0.33 -19.44 -8.29
C ARG A 126 -0.48 -20.68 -9.19
N VAL A 127 -1.42 -20.62 -10.15
CA VAL A 127 -1.67 -21.71 -11.09
C VAL A 127 -0.43 -21.98 -11.94
N HIS A 128 0.22 -20.96 -12.48
CA HIS A 128 1.44 -21.10 -13.27
C HIS A 128 2.62 -21.63 -12.45
N LEU A 129 2.74 -21.22 -11.18
CA LEU A 129 3.76 -21.74 -10.26
C LEU A 129 3.46 -23.15 -9.76
N LYS A 130 2.26 -23.66 -9.97
CA LYS A 130 1.77 -24.95 -9.43
C LYS A 130 1.87 -25.00 -7.90
N LEU A 131 1.57 -23.90 -7.23
CA LEU A 131 1.68 -23.76 -5.78
C LEU A 131 0.33 -23.75 -5.08
N SER A 132 0.32 -24.12 -3.80
CA SER A 132 -0.82 -23.89 -2.92
C SER A 132 -0.91 -22.41 -2.52
N TRP A 133 -2.11 -21.95 -2.10
CA TRP A 133 -2.30 -20.61 -1.56
C TRP A 133 -1.40 -20.31 -0.37
N GLN A 134 -1.21 -21.29 0.52
CA GLN A 134 -0.32 -21.15 1.67
C GLN A 134 1.14 -20.97 1.25
N SER A 135 1.58 -21.67 0.21
CA SER A 135 2.94 -21.53 -0.32
C SER A 135 3.19 -20.15 -0.92
N VAL A 136 2.23 -19.64 -1.70
CA VAL A 136 2.30 -18.29 -2.26
C VAL A 136 2.31 -17.25 -1.14
N GLN A 137 1.43 -17.38 -0.14
CA GLN A 137 1.41 -16.44 0.98
C GLN A 137 2.75 -16.41 1.72
N ARG A 138 3.35 -17.58 2.01
CA ARG A 138 4.66 -17.66 2.67
C ARG A 138 5.79 -17.02 1.85
N ILE A 139 5.77 -17.15 0.52
CA ILE A 139 6.74 -16.48 -0.35
C ILE A 139 6.56 -14.96 -0.24
N MET A 140 5.32 -14.48 -0.27
CA MET A 140 5.04 -13.04 -0.13
C MET A 140 5.44 -12.52 1.25
N ASP A 141 5.15 -13.27 2.33
CA ASP A 141 5.50 -12.89 3.70
C ASP A 141 7.02 -12.71 3.85
N ARG A 142 7.82 -13.71 3.41
CA ARG A 142 9.29 -13.61 3.44
C ARG A 142 9.82 -12.46 2.56
N ALA A 143 9.24 -12.29 1.38
CA ALA A 143 9.66 -11.21 0.48
C ALA A 143 9.40 -9.84 1.11
N VAL A 144 8.25 -9.64 1.75
CA VAL A 144 7.90 -8.39 2.45
C VAL A 144 8.78 -8.20 3.68
N GLU A 145 8.98 -9.23 4.50
CA GLU A 145 9.87 -9.18 5.68
C GLU A 145 11.29 -8.74 5.28
N ARG A 146 11.86 -9.37 4.26
CA ARG A 146 13.17 -9.01 3.69
C ARG A 146 13.22 -7.55 3.25
N GLY A 147 12.19 -7.12 2.51
CA GLY A 147 12.09 -5.74 2.03
C GLY A 147 11.91 -4.73 3.15
N LEU A 148 11.24 -5.08 4.25
CA LEU A 148 11.07 -4.21 5.40
C LEU A 148 12.38 -4.04 6.21
N ILE A 149 13.19 -5.11 6.32
CA ILE A 149 14.51 -5.05 7.00
C ILE A 149 15.47 -4.10 6.26
N THR A 150 15.40 -4.07 4.93
CA THR A 150 16.30 -3.26 4.09
C THR A 150 15.70 -1.92 3.68
N ARG A 151 14.52 -1.57 4.21
CA ARG A 151 13.82 -0.33 3.84
C ARG A 151 14.48 0.89 4.46
N GLU A 152 14.77 1.89 3.63
CA GLU A 152 15.28 3.19 4.04
C GLU A 152 14.11 4.16 4.27
N LEU A 153 14.11 4.87 5.40
CA LEU A 153 13.07 5.82 5.82
C LEU A 153 13.64 7.22 6.14
N GLU A 154 14.95 7.42 5.98
CA GLU A 154 15.66 8.65 6.35
C GLU A 154 15.25 9.86 5.51
N GLU A 155 14.76 9.63 4.29
CA GLU A 155 14.39 10.69 3.35
C GLU A 155 12.88 10.96 3.29
N VAL A 156 12.08 10.35 4.20
CA VAL A 156 10.63 10.55 4.21
C VAL A 156 10.30 11.88 4.87
N LYS A 157 9.91 12.87 4.07
CA LYS A 157 9.55 14.22 4.53
C LYS A 157 8.05 14.47 4.57
N HIS A 158 7.32 13.89 3.64
CA HIS A 158 5.89 14.07 3.50
C HIS A 158 5.15 12.74 3.62
N VAL A 159 4.29 12.65 4.62
CA VAL A 159 3.51 11.47 4.92
C VAL A 159 2.04 11.70 4.57
N GLY A 160 1.38 10.70 4.00
CA GLY A 160 -0.08 10.67 3.83
C GLY A 160 -0.73 9.71 4.82
N LEU A 161 -1.81 10.13 5.47
CA LEU A 161 -2.69 9.26 6.27
C LEU A 161 -4.08 9.22 5.66
N ASP A 162 -4.61 8.02 5.45
CA ASP A 162 -5.94 7.81 4.88
C ASP A 162 -6.59 6.55 5.45
N GLU A 163 -7.92 6.46 5.34
CA GLU A 163 -8.64 5.25 5.72
C GLU A 163 -9.21 4.52 4.50
N LYS A 164 -9.28 3.20 4.61
CA LYS A 164 -9.92 2.35 3.63
C LYS A 164 -10.87 1.34 4.27
N SER A 165 -12.10 1.26 3.75
CA SER A 165 -13.05 0.24 4.19
C SER A 165 -12.67 -1.14 3.65
N PHE A 166 -12.50 -2.12 4.53
CA PHE A 166 -12.15 -3.50 4.21
C PHE A 166 -13.36 -4.44 4.20
N GLY A 167 -14.46 -4.11 4.85
CA GLY A 167 -15.64 -4.97 4.95
C GLY A 167 -16.96 -4.24 4.80
N LYS A 168 -18.05 -4.99 4.88
CA LYS A 168 -19.40 -4.43 5.12
C LYS A 168 -19.48 -4.10 6.60
N GLY A 169 -19.85 -2.86 6.93
CA GLY A 169 -19.90 -2.38 8.30
C GLY A 169 -18.76 -1.40 8.60
N GLN A 170 -18.16 -1.50 9.79
CA GLN A 170 -17.12 -0.57 10.27
C GLN A 170 -15.70 -1.16 10.21
N ASP A 171 -15.44 -2.09 9.30
CA ASP A 171 -14.11 -2.64 9.07
C ASP A 171 -13.27 -1.66 8.23
N TYR A 172 -12.47 -0.86 8.91
CA TYR A 172 -11.54 0.09 8.30
C TYR A 172 -10.10 -0.32 8.59
N VAL A 173 -9.20 0.15 7.73
CA VAL A 173 -7.77 0.18 7.98
C VAL A 173 -7.26 1.58 7.76
N SER A 174 -6.28 1.99 8.55
CA SER A 174 -5.49 3.19 8.34
C SER A 174 -4.29 2.84 7.48
N VAL A 175 -4.00 3.66 6.49
CA VAL A 175 -2.91 3.48 5.55
C VAL A 175 -1.98 4.68 5.64
N MET A 176 -0.69 4.42 5.88
CA MET A 176 0.36 5.44 5.86
C MET A 176 1.15 5.32 4.57
N THR A 177 1.35 6.45 3.90
CA THR A 177 2.08 6.54 2.63
C THR A 177 3.23 7.53 2.71
N ASP A 178 4.29 7.27 1.98
CA ASP A 178 5.31 8.24 1.60
C ASP A 178 4.83 8.92 0.32
N ILE A 179 4.54 10.22 0.40
CA ILE A 179 3.98 10.99 -0.71
C ILE A 179 5.01 11.16 -1.81
N ASP A 180 6.23 11.53 -1.46
CA ASP A 180 7.32 11.81 -2.41
C ASP A 180 7.80 10.51 -3.08
N GLY A 181 8.00 9.47 -2.28
CA GLY A 181 8.38 8.15 -2.75
C GLY A 181 7.25 7.39 -3.46
N SER A 182 6.00 7.87 -3.37
CA SER A 182 4.80 7.20 -3.92
C SER A 182 4.76 5.72 -3.53
N ARG A 183 4.76 5.43 -2.23
CA ARG A 183 4.73 4.06 -1.69
C ARG A 183 3.90 3.98 -0.41
N VAL A 184 3.32 2.82 -0.15
CA VAL A 184 2.70 2.52 1.15
C VAL A 184 3.81 2.17 2.13
N LEU A 185 3.83 2.86 3.26
CA LEU A 185 4.79 2.61 4.33
C LEU A 185 4.28 1.57 5.31
N GLU A 186 3.03 1.70 5.76
CA GLU A 186 2.44 0.78 6.73
C GLU A 186 0.91 0.81 6.66
N VAL A 187 0.30 -0.24 7.22
CA VAL A 187 -1.16 -0.40 7.34
C VAL A 187 -1.50 -0.88 8.73
N ALA A 188 -2.49 -0.29 9.37
CA ALA A 188 -2.99 -0.69 10.69
C ALA A 188 -4.49 -0.96 10.67
N PRO A 189 -5.01 -1.92 11.47
CA PRO A 189 -6.45 -2.17 11.55
C PRO A 189 -7.14 -1.05 12.34
N GLY A 190 -8.30 -0.61 11.87
CA GLY A 190 -9.05 0.48 12.49
C GLY A 190 -8.87 1.83 11.79
N ARG A 191 -9.52 2.87 12.33
CA ARG A 191 -9.42 4.26 11.89
C ARG A 191 -9.46 5.25 13.05
N ASP A 192 -9.26 4.75 14.25
CA ASP A 192 -9.18 5.55 15.47
C ASP A 192 -7.75 6.06 15.71
N GLU A 193 -7.56 6.80 16.76
CA GLU A 193 -6.27 7.35 17.17
C GLU A 193 -5.25 6.23 17.43
N THR A 194 -5.65 5.17 18.10
CA THR A 194 -4.79 4.01 18.37
C THR A 194 -4.28 3.35 17.09
N ALA A 195 -5.14 3.22 16.07
CA ALA A 195 -4.74 2.68 14.77
C ALA A 195 -3.71 3.59 14.07
N ALA A 196 -3.89 4.92 14.16
CA ALA A 196 -2.93 5.89 13.63
C ALA A 196 -1.60 5.85 14.39
N ASP A 197 -1.64 5.75 15.72
CA ASP A 197 -0.45 5.69 16.58
C ASP A 197 0.46 4.50 16.25
N VAL A 198 -0.14 3.34 15.95
CA VAL A 198 0.64 2.14 15.55
C VAL A 198 1.45 2.38 14.28
N LEU A 199 0.95 3.19 13.34
CA LEU A 199 1.65 3.48 12.08
C LEU A 199 2.98 4.19 12.29
N TRP A 200 3.11 5.02 13.32
CA TRP A 200 4.33 5.77 13.62
C TRP A 200 5.46 4.92 14.20
N ASN A 201 5.19 3.67 14.60
CA ASN A 201 6.20 2.77 15.17
C ASN A 201 7.24 2.29 14.15
N ILE A 202 7.05 2.55 12.87
CA ILE A 202 8.03 2.22 11.82
C ILE A 202 9.20 3.18 11.77
N PHE A 203 9.06 4.37 12.37
CA PHE A 203 10.06 5.43 12.37
C PHE A 203 10.84 5.47 13.70
N SER A 204 12.14 5.72 13.62
CA SER A 204 12.93 6.13 14.78
C SER A 204 12.54 7.54 15.22
N TRP A 205 13.07 7.98 16.36
CA TRP A 205 12.84 9.35 16.83
C TRP A 205 13.40 10.38 15.84
N GLU A 206 14.63 10.17 15.37
CA GLU A 206 15.32 11.07 14.45
C GLU A 206 14.59 11.14 13.09
N GLN A 207 14.03 10.02 12.63
CA GLN A 207 13.25 9.98 11.40
C GLN A 207 11.94 10.77 11.53
N LYS A 208 11.30 10.72 12.71
CA LYS A 208 10.09 11.51 12.99
C LYS A 208 10.36 13.02 12.98
N GLU A 209 11.50 13.46 13.52
CA GLU A 209 11.93 14.86 13.47
C GLU A 209 12.17 15.37 12.03
N GLY A 210 12.45 14.46 11.10
CA GLY A 210 12.65 14.78 9.69
C GLY A 210 11.36 14.94 8.89
N ILE A 211 10.18 14.62 9.46
CA ILE A 211 8.90 14.73 8.77
C ILE A 211 8.43 16.18 8.79
N GLU A 212 8.30 16.78 7.61
CA GLU A 212 7.95 18.20 7.44
C GLU A 212 6.42 18.42 7.40
N ALA A 213 5.67 17.50 6.76
CA ALA A 213 4.22 17.63 6.68
C ALA A 213 3.48 16.29 6.56
N VAL A 214 2.21 16.30 7.02
CA VAL A 214 1.33 15.12 6.97
C VAL A 214 0.02 15.48 6.27
N ALA A 215 -0.21 14.92 5.09
CA ALA A 215 -1.46 15.09 4.35
C ALA A 215 -2.53 14.10 4.82
N MET A 216 -3.74 14.59 5.13
CA MET A 216 -4.84 13.75 5.61
C MET A 216 -6.20 14.38 5.40
N ASP A 217 -7.26 13.59 5.61
CA ASP A 217 -8.62 14.11 5.79
C ASP A 217 -8.76 14.87 7.11
N MET A 218 -9.84 15.63 7.26
CA MET A 218 -10.17 16.39 8.46
C MET A 218 -10.66 15.51 9.62
N TRP A 219 -10.10 14.29 9.76
CA TRP A 219 -10.45 13.34 10.82
C TRP A 219 -9.66 13.62 12.09
N GLN A 220 -10.36 13.97 13.18
CA GLN A 220 -9.73 14.45 14.41
C GLN A 220 -8.77 13.43 15.05
N ALA A 221 -9.07 12.13 14.97
CA ALA A 221 -8.19 11.08 15.51
C ALA A 221 -6.79 11.09 14.86
N TYR A 222 -6.72 11.36 13.56
CA TYR A 222 -5.43 11.47 12.86
C TYR A 222 -4.67 12.75 13.24
N VAL A 223 -5.38 13.86 13.40
CA VAL A 223 -4.76 15.11 13.87
C VAL A 223 -4.14 14.90 15.26
N ASN A 224 -4.88 14.31 16.20
CA ASN A 224 -4.38 14.03 17.55
C ASN A 224 -3.13 13.12 17.53
N SER A 225 -3.14 12.11 16.66
CA SER A 225 -2.00 11.20 16.50
C SER A 225 -0.77 11.91 15.93
N VAL A 226 -0.94 12.82 14.95
CA VAL A 226 0.16 13.66 14.43
C VAL A 226 0.72 14.57 15.52
N ASP A 227 -0.14 15.28 16.24
CA ASP A 227 0.26 16.18 17.35
C ASP A 227 1.06 15.44 18.44
N SER A 228 0.75 14.14 18.64
CA SER A 228 1.41 13.31 19.66
C SER A 228 2.74 12.72 19.20
N HIS A 229 2.89 12.39 17.91
CA HIS A 229 4.04 11.62 17.39
C HIS A 229 5.03 12.46 16.59
N VAL A 230 4.57 13.50 15.91
CA VAL A 230 5.36 14.39 15.04
C VAL A 230 4.87 15.85 15.18
N PRO A 231 4.95 16.43 16.37
CA PRO A 231 4.34 17.74 16.70
C PRO A 231 4.90 18.91 15.88
N ASP A 232 6.09 18.76 15.30
CA ASP A 232 6.72 19.79 14.46
C ASP A 232 6.29 19.70 12.99
N ALA A 233 5.62 18.62 12.58
CA ALA A 233 5.12 18.45 11.24
C ALA A 233 3.82 19.22 11.01
N GLU A 234 3.71 19.91 9.86
CA GLU A 234 2.48 20.62 9.52
C GLU A 234 1.41 19.65 8.99
N VAL A 235 0.20 19.74 9.56
CA VAL A 235 -0.96 19.02 9.00
C VAL A 235 -1.45 19.73 7.76
N VAL A 236 -1.63 18.99 6.67
CA VAL A 236 -2.17 19.49 5.40
C VAL A 236 -3.49 18.77 5.08
N HIS A 237 -4.61 19.50 5.16
CA HIS A 237 -5.91 18.92 4.80
C HIS A 237 -6.10 18.84 3.29
N ASP A 238 -6.56 17.68 2.83
CA ASP A 238 -6.76 17.41 1.41
C ASP A 238 -7.90 18.23 0.82
N ARG A 239 -7.60 18.97 -0.25
CA ARG A 239 -8.54 19.78 -1.02
C ARG A 239 -9.75 18.99 -1.55
N PHE A 240 -9.56 17.71 -1.86
CA PHE A 240 -10.64 16.86 -2.35
C PHE A 240 -11.76 16.69 -1.30
N HIS A 241 -11.39 16.46 -0.04
CA HIS A 241 -12.35 16.31 1.05
C HIS A 241 -13.10 17.61 1.33
N ILE A 242 -12.42 18.77 1.21
CA ILE A 242 -13.07 20.09 1.32
C ILE A 242 -14.09 20.30 0.19
N ALA A 243 -13.71 20.01 -1.06
CA ALA A 243 -14.60 20.10 -2.21
C ALA A 243 -15.80 19.14 -2.07
N LYS A 244 -15.59 17.93 -1.54
CA LYS A 244 -16.64 16.95 -1.26
C LYS A 244 -17.66 17.52 -0.27
N HIS A 245 -17.23 18.09 0.86
CA HIS A 245 -18.12 18.68 1.85
C HIS A 245 -18.93 19.85 1.28
N LEU A 246 -18.31 20.71 0.46
CA LEU A 246 -19.00 21.79 -0.22
C LEU A 246 -20.05 21.27 -1.21
N ASN A 247 -19.73 20.25 -2.00
CA ASN A 247 -20.67 19.57 -2.89
C ASN A 247 -21.84 18.93 -2.14
N GLU A 248 -21.56 18.28 -1.01
CA GLU A 248 -22.61 17.71 -0.15
C GLU A 248 -23.54 18.78 0.40
N ALA A 249 -23.01 19.94 0.79
CA ALA A 249 -23.82 21.07 1.25
C ALA A 249 -24.74 21.61 0.15
N VAL A 250 -24.25 21.75 -1.09
CA VAL A 250 -25.05 22.14 -2.26
C VAL A 250 -26.17 21.12 -2.49
N ASP A 251 -25.87 19.81 -2.47
CA ASP A 251 -26.88 18.78 -2.70
C ASP A 251 -27.93 18.71 -1.56
N GLN A 252 -27.54 19.00 -0.31
CA GLN A 252 -28.49 19.09 0.79
C GLN A 252 -29.45 20.28 0.58
N VAL A 253 -28.97 21.46 0.20
CA VAL A 253 -29.78 22.62 -0.12
C VAL A 253 -30.71 22.30 -1.28
N ARG A 254 -30.18 21.74 -2.37
CA ARG A 254 -30.94 21.37 -3.56
C ARG A 254 -32.09 20.38 -3.23
N ARG A 255 -31.79 19.35 -2.43
CA ARG A 255 -32.85 18.36 -2.04
C ARG A 255 -33.94 18.99 -1.20
N ALA A 256 -33.58 19.88 -0.28
CA ALA A 256 -34.57 20.57 0.56
C ALA A 256 -35.43 21.52 -0.27
N GLU A 257 -34.83 22.29 -1.18
CA GLU A 257 -35.54 23.21 -2.07
C GLU A 257 -36.43 22.47 -3.09
N HIS A 258 -35.89 21.41 -3.72
CA HIS A 258 -36.67 20.58 -4.63
C HIS A 258 -37.93 20.00 -3.94
N LYS A 259 -37.78 19.54 -2.69
CA LYS A 259 -38.94 19.06 -1.92
C LYS A 259 -40.00 20.14 -1.69
N SER A 260 -39.58 21.39 -1.45
CA SER A 260 -40.48 22.53 -1.27
C SER A 260 -41.20 22.87 -2.58
N LEU A 261 -40.44 23.01 -3.68
CA LEU A 261 -40.97 23.33 -5.01
C LEU A 261 -41.98 22.27 -5.51
N MET A 262 -41.68 21.00 -5.27
CA MET A 262 -42.63 19.92 -5.63
C MET A 262 -43.96 19.99 -4.89
N GLN A 263 -44.02 20.55 -3.65
CA GLN A 263 -45.28 20.82 -2.94
C GLN A 263 -46.11 21.91 -3.64
N GLU A 264 -45.42 22.85 -4.29
CA GLU A 264 -46.01 23.92 -5.09
C GLU A 264 -46.25 23.50 -6.56
N LYS A 265 -46.01 22.21 -6.91
CA LYS A 265 -46.09 21.66 -8.25
C LYS A 265 -45.06 22.26 -9.22
N ASP A 266 -43.98 22.81 -8.72
CA ASP A 266 -42.86 23.31 -9.48
C ASP A 266 -41.78 22.19 -9.63
N GLU A 267 -41.49 21.82 -10.89
CA GLU A 267 -40.55 20.78 -11.27
C GLU A 267 -39.16 21.30 -11.66
N THR A 268 -38.88 22.61 -11.46
CA THR A 268 -37.65 23.30 -11.92
C THR A 268 -36.35 22.55 -11.50
N LEU A 269 -36.27 21.94 -10.31
CA LEU A 269 -35.09 21.20 -9.89
C LEU A 269 -35.14 19.69 -10.17
N LYS A 270 -36.18 19.19 -10.85
CA LYS A 270 -36.33 17.76 -11.16
C LYS A 270 -35.26 17.32 -12.18
N GLY A 271 -34.48 16.30 -11.84
CA GLY A 271 -33.44 15.75 -12.72
C GLY A 271 -32.14 16.56 -12.82
N THR A 272 -32.06 17.74 -12.19
CA THR A 272 -30.97 18.70 -12.34
C THR A 272 -29.74 18.43 -11.45
N ARG A 273 -29.69 17.34 -10.66
CA ARG A 273 -28.62 17.06 -9.71
C ARG A 273 -27.21 17.17 -10.30
N SER A 274 -27.00 16.62 -11.50
CA SER A 274 -25.67 16.64 -12.14
C SER A 274 -25.25 18.06 -12.57
N LEU A 275 -26.19 18.95 -12.84
CA LEU A 275 -25.89 20.33 -13.23
C LEU A 275 -25.24 21.11 -12.08
N TRP A 276 -25.68 20.85 -10.86
CA TRP A 276 -25.22 21.55 -9.65
C TRP A 276 -23.95 20.98 -9.04
N LEU A 277 -23.65 19.68 -9.28
CA LEU A 277 -22.55 18.98 -8.59
C LEU A 277 -21.34 18.74 -9.48
N TYR A 278 -21.48 18.81 -10.80
CA TYR A 278 -20.36 18.66 -11.72
C TYR A 278 -19.69 20.02 -11.97
N ASN A 279 -18.42 19.99 -12.32
CA ASN A 279 -17.73 21.18 -12.79
C ASN A 279 -18.28 21.57 -14.18
N LEU A 280 -18.37 22.87 -14.44
CA LEU A 280 -18.91 23.38 -15.71
C LEU A 280 -18.17 22.82 -16.95
N GLU A 281 -16.86 22.61 -16.83
CA GLU A 281 -16.00 22.04 -17.87
C GLU A 281 -16.42 20.63 -18.27
N ASN A 282 -17.01 19.89 -17.35
CA ASN A 282 -17.41 18.49 -17.52
C ASN A 282 -18.88 18.34 -18.00
N LEU A 283 -19.60 19.43 -18.19
CA LEU A 283 -20.94 19.41 -18.74
C LEU A 283 -20.92 19.48 -20.28
N SER A 284 -21.80 18.71 -20.93
CA SER A 284 -22.04 18.89 -22.38
C SER A 284 -22.60 20.27 -22.67
N GLU A 285 -22.45 20.75 -23.92
CA GLU A 285 -22.95 22.06 -24.31
C GLU A 285 -24.45 22.25 -24.03
N GLN A 286 -25.26 21.23 -24.32
CA GLN A 286 -26.68 21.24 -24.03
C GLN A 286 -26.97 21.40 -22.55
N LYS A 287 -26.27 20.64 -21.68
CA LYS A 287 -26.44 20.74 -20.22
C LYS A 287 -25.91 22.05 -19.67
N ARG A 288 -24.90 22.63 -20.30
CA ARG A 288 -24.36 23.94 -19.92
C ARG A 288 -25.40 25.06 -20.24
N ALA A 289 -26.06 25.01 -21.38
CA ALA A 289 -27.13 25.96 -21.73
C ALA A 289 -28.32 25.82 -20.77
N GLU A 290 -28.74 24.60 -20.41
CA GLU A 290 -29.76 24.35 -19.39
C GLU A 290 -29.37 24.93 -18.04
N PHE A 291 -28.13 24.74 -17.65
CA PHE A 291 -27.59 25.21 -16.36
C PHE A 291 -27.56 26.74 -16.29
N GLU A 292 -27.18 27.45 -17.36
CA GLU A 292 -27.15 28.92 -17.35
C GLU A 292 -28.55 29.51 -17.09
N LEU A 293 -29.61 28.91 -17.62
CA LEU A 293 -30.98 29.33 -17.33
C LEU A 293 -31.37 29.10 -15.87
N LEU A 294 -30.93 27.95 -15.28
CA LEU A 294 -31.22 27.63 -13.90
C LEU A 294 -30.40 28.47 -12.93
N LYS A 295 -29.17 28.84 -13.29
CA LYS A 295 -28.27 29.64 -12.48
C LYS A 295 -28.79 31.04 -12.23
N GLU A 296 -29.49 31.62 -13.21
CA GLU A 296 -30.11 32.95 -13.13
C GLU A 296 -31.41 32.97 -12.30
N ALA A 297 -32.01 31.82 -12.05
CA ALA A 297 -33.16 31.70 -11.17
C ALA A 297 -32.81 32.02 -9.73
N GLU A 298 -33.71 32.70 -9.01
CA GLU A 298 -33.54 33.06 -7.58
C GLU A 298 -33.67 31.83 -6.65
N LEU A 299 -32.92 30.78 -6.93
CA LEU A 299 -32.95 29.55 -6.15
C LEU A 299 -31.92 29.60 -4.98
N LYS A 300 -32.28 29.02 -3.86
CA LYS A 300 -31.35 28.76 -2.77
C LYS A 300 -30.19 27.85 -3.22
N THR A 301 -30.49 26.93 -4.14
CA THR A 301 -29.51 26.03 -4.78
C THR A 301 -28.49 26.82 -5.61
N SER A 302 -28.93 27.81 -6.40
CA SER A 302 -28.02 28.70 -7.17
C SER A 302 -27.04 29.45 -6.27
N ARG A 303 -27.53 29.97 -5.13
CA ARG A 303 -26.70 30.66 -4.15
C ARG A 303 -25.71 29.71 -3.48
N ALA A 304 -26.14 28.50 -3.08
CA ALA A 304 -25.24 27.51 -2.50
C ALA A 304 -24.15 27.09 -3.49
N TRP A 305 -24.52 26.89 -4.76
CA TRP A 305 -23.58 26.59 -5.84
C TRP A 305 -22.58 27.72 -6.06
N ALA A 306 -23.01 28.99 -6.11
CA ALA A 306 -22.12 30.12 -6.30
C ALA A 306 -21.06 30.21 -5.19
N ILE A 307 -21.46 29.99 -3.93
CA ILE A 307 -20.53 29.94 -2.79
C ILE A 307 -19.51 28.82 -2.94
N ARG A 308 -19.95 27.61 -3.34
CA ARG A 308 -19.05 26.49 -3.62
C ARG A 308 -18.11 26.79 -4.78
N GLU A 309 -18.60 27.37 -5.86
CA GLU A 309 -17.83 27.66 -7.07
C GLU A 309 -16.76 28.72 -6.80
N GLN A 310 -17.09 29.75 -6.04
CA GLN A 310 -16.10 30.76 -5.66
C GLN A 310 -14.98 30.17 -4.82
N PHE A 311 -15.25 29.21 -3.93
CA PHE A 311 -14.20 28.57 -3.12
C PHE A 311 -13.13 27.86 -3.97
N ARG A 312 -13.42 27.50 -5.21
CA ARG A 312 -12.42 26.89 -6.10
C ARG A 312 -11.23 27.83 -6.36
N TRP A 313 -11.46 29.13 -6.42
CA TRP A 313 -10.42 30.14 -6.63
C TRP A 313 -9.47 30.29 -5.43
N PHE A 314 -9.87 29.80 -4.26
CA PHE A 314 -8.98 29.72 -3.11
C PHE A 314 -7.68 28.97 -3.45
N TRP A 315 -7.78 27.89 -4.21
CA TRP A 315 -6.63 27.07 -4.58
C TRP A 315 -5.76 27.67 -5.70
N ASP A 316 -6.24 28.71 -6.37
CA ASP A 316 -5.54 29.45 -7.42
C ASP A 316 -4.72 30.63 -6.85
N CYS A 317 -4.86 30.92 -5.55
CA CYS A 317 -4.04 31.92 -4.86
C CYS A 317 -2.56 31.53 -4.92
N ARG A 318 -1.69 32.54 -4.96
CA ARG A 318 -0.25 32.37 -5.14
C ARG A 318 0.48 32.05 -3.85
N SER A 319 -0.03 32.54 -2.71
CA SER A 319 0.55 32.37 -1.40
C SER A 319 -0.52 32.08 -0.33
N ALA A 320 -0.09 31.67 0.86
CA ALA A 320 -0.96 31.46 2.00
C ALA A 320 -1.64 32.75 2.44
N GLU A 321 -0.92 33.88 2.40
CA GLU A 321 -1.44 35.20 2.81
C GLU A 321 -2.55 35.66 1.85
N GLU A 322 -2.38 35.49 0.54
CA GLU A 322 -3.42 35.79 -0.46
C GLU A 322 -4.66 34.89 -0.25
N ALA A 323 -4.43 33.63 0.03
CA ALA A 323 -5.50 32.67 0.29
C ALA A 323 -6.24 32.96 1.60
N GLU A 324 -5.55 33.44 2.63
CA GLU A 324 -6.15 33.83 3.89
C GLU A 324 -7.09 35.04 3.70
N VAL A 325 -6.65 36.09 3.00
CA VAL A 325 -7.49 37.25 2.67
C VAL A 325 -8.71 36.82 1.85
N PHE A 326 -8.52 36.01 0.83
CA PHE A 326 -9.62 35.45 0.04
C PHE A 326 -10.60 34.65 0.91
N PHE A 327 -10.08 33.84 1.83
CA PHE A 327 -10.91 33.04 2.73
C PHE A 327 -11.76 33.87 3.67
N GLU A 328 -11.24 34.93 4.22
CA GLU A 328 -11.99 35.82 5.10
C GLU A 328 -13.22 36.43 4.40
N GLU A 329 -13.06 36.92 3.16
CA GLU A 329 -14.16 37.47 2.38
C GLU A 329 -15.18 36.35 2.04
N TRP A 330 -14.71 35.22 1.61
CA TRP A 330 -15.57 34.05 1.32
C TRP A 330 -16.32 33.59 2.58
N TYR A 331 -15.65 33.52 3.72
CA TYR A 331 -16.25 33.10 4.97
C TYR A 331 -17.37 34.03 5.43
N LEU A 332 -17.19 35.33 5.34
CA LEU A 332 -18.24 36.31 5.63
C LEU A 332 -19.48 36.04 4.76
N TRP A 333 -19.31 35.84 3.49
CA TRP A 333 -20.43 35.53 2.59
C TRP A 333 -21.09 34.18 2.90
N ALA A 334 -20.31 33.12 3.04
CA ALA A 334 -20.81 31.78 3.30
C ALA A 334 -21.52 31.66 4.67
N SER A 335 -20.99 32.33 5.70
CA SER A 335 -21.58 32.32 7.05
C SER A 335 -22.86 33.18 7.13
N GLY A 336 -22.97 34.24 6.32
CA GLY A 336 -24.13 35.11 6.23
C GLY A 336 -25.23 34.64 5.27
N CYS A 337 -25.03 33.57 4.48
CA CYS A 337 -25.91 33.21 3.39
C CYS A 337 -27.33 32.69 3.77
N GLY A 338 -27.58 32.37 5.04
CA GLY A 338 -28.85 31.84 5.53
C GLY A 338 -29.11 30.38 5.20
N LEU A 339 -28.12 29.66 4.62
CA LEU A 339 -28.24 28.26 4.21
C LEU A 339 -27.49 27.36 5.20
N LYS A 340 -28.21 26.74 6.15
CA LYS A 340 -27.62 25.93 7.24
C LYS A 340 -26.55 24.91 6.79
N PRO A 341 -26.74 24.12 5.69
CA PRO A 341 -25.69 23.18 5.24
C PRO A 341 -24.39 23.89 4.86
N VAL A 342 -24.46 25.02 4.13
CA VAL A 342 -23.30 25.81 3.70
C VAL A 342 -22.60 26.44 4.91
N GLN A 343 -23.37 27.06 5.81
CA GLN A 343 -22.84 27.66 7.05
C GLN A 343 -22.09 26.63 7.92
N LYS A 344 -22.60 25.38 7.98
CA LYS A 344 -21.93 24.28 8.71
C LYS A 344 -20.56 23.97 8.13
N VAL A 345 -20.48 23.88 6.80
CA VAL A 345 -19.20 23.61 6.11
C VAL A 345 -18.25 24.79 6.23
N ALA A 346 -18.73 26.02 6.07
CA ALA A 346 -17.92 27.23 6.25
C ALA A 346 -17.28 27.28 7.65
N LYS A 347 -18.05 27.01 8.73
CA LYS A 347 -17.52 26.94 10.09
C LYS A 347 -16.51 25.80 10.27
N MET A 348 -16.72 24.67 9.62
CA MET A 348 -15.79 23.53 9.66
C MET A 348 -14.45 23.89 9.02
N ILE A 349 -14.47 24.57 7.86
CA ILE A 349 -13.27 25.04 7.16
C ILE A 349 -12.55 26.09 8.02
N HIS A 350 -13.28 27.08 8.52
CA HIS A 350 -12.72 28.14 9.38
C HIS A 350 -11.97 27.57 10.60
N LYS A 351 -12.54 26.57 11.25
CA LYS A 351 -11.89 25.92 12.41
C LYS A 351 -10.54 25.28 12.06
N ARG A 352 -10.30 24.97 10.79
CA ARG A 352 -9.12 24.22 10.31
C ARG A 352 -8.31 25.00 9.27
N ILE A 353 -8.52 26.31 9.20
CA ILE A 353 -7.96 27.14 8.12
C ILE A 353 -6.43 27.08 8.10
N GLU A 354 -5.77 27.04 9.25
CA GLU A 354 -4.31 26.91 9.36
C GLU A 354 -3.80 25.66 8.63
N ASN A 355 -4.44 24.51 8.87
CA ASN A 355 -4.09 23.22 8.26
C ASN A 355 -4.50 23.14 6.77
N ILE A 356 -5.29 24.07 6.29
CA ILE A 356 -5.64 24.20 4.87
C ILE A 356 -4.65 25.15 4.18
N LEU A 357 -4.25 26.23 4.85
CA LEU A 357 -3.25 27.18 4.36
C LEU A 357 -1.86 26.55 4.26
N SER A 358 -1.54 25.55 5.10
CA SER A 358 -0.29 24.79 5.02
C SER A 358 -0.07 24.15 3.64
N TRP A 359 -1.14 23.87 2.88
CA TRP A 359 -1.02 23.39 1.51
C TRP A 359 -0.22 24.34 0.60
N PHE A 360 -0.30 25.64 0.83
CA PHE A 360 0.44 26.63 0.02
C PHE A 360 1.94 26.56 0.25
N ARG A 361 2.38 26.10 1.43
CA ARG A 361 3.80 25.89 1.76
C ARG A 361 4.34 24.58 1.21
N HIS A 362 3.60 23.49 1.39
CA HIS A 362 4.07 22.14 1.04
C HIS A 362 3.65 21.65 -0.34
N ARG A 363 2.53 22.15 -0.88
CA ARG A 363 1.96 21.74 -2.18
C ARG A 363 1.72 20.24 -2.31
N ILE A 364 1.56 19.52 -1.21
CA ILE A 364 1.25 18.10 -1.16
C ILE A 364 -0.25 17.86 -1.13
N SER A 365 -0.65 16.69 -1.55
CA SER A 365 -2.04 16.22 -1.46
C SER A 365 -2.07 14.72 -1.17
N ASN A 366 -3.21 14.23 -0.71
CA ASN A 366 -3.40 12.80 -0.47
C ASN A 366 -3.75 12.00 -1.75
N ALA A 367 -3.52 12.58 -2.94
CA ALA A 367 -3.83 11.95 -4.23
C ALA A 367 -3.09 10.62 -4.45
N ALA A 368 -1.88 10.48 -3.91
CA ALA A 368 -1.15 9.20 -3.91
C ALA A 368 -1.93 8.12 -3.15
N ALA A 369 -2.50 8.46 -1.99
CA ALA A 369 -3.31 7.53 -1.20
C ALA A 369 -4.58 7.11 -1.94
N GLU A 370 -5.23 8.01 -2.69
CA GLU A 370 -6.38 7.66 -3.55
C GLU A 370 -5.98 6.64 -4.63
N GLY A 371 -4.81 6.81 -5.25
CA GLY A 371 -4.23 5.84 -6.20
C GLY A 371 -4.03 4.47 -5.55
N PHE A 372 -3.43 4.42 -4.37
CA PHE A 372 -3.25 3.18 -3.61
C PHE A 372 -4.57 2.57 -3.16
N ASN A 373 -5.54 3.38 -2.77
CA ASN A 373 -6.88 2.92 -2.43
C ASN A 373 -7.56 2.18 -3.60
N SER A 374 -7.32 2.58 -4.84
CA SER A 374 -7.79 1.89 -6.04
C SER A 374 -7.08 0.54 -6.22
N ILE A 375 -5.76 0.47 -6.03
CA ILE A 375 -4.99 -0.78 -6.08
C ILE A 375 -5.43 -1.73 -4.97
N ILE A 376 -5.54 -1.25 -3.72
CA ILE A 376 -6.01 -2.01 -2.57
C ILE A 376 -7.41 -2.56 -2.83
N GLN A 377 -8.31 -1.78 -3.43
CA GLN A 377 -9.65 -2.25 -3.80
C GLN A 377 -9.60 -3.35 -4.86
N SER A 378 -8.70 -3.26 -5.82
CA SER A 378 -8.49 -4.31 -6.84
C SER A 378 -7.94 -5.60 -6.21
N LEU A 379 -6.96 -5.50 -5.31
CA LEU A 379 -6.43 -6.63 -4.55
C LEU A 379 -7.51 -7.31 -3.71
N LYS A 380 -8.34 -6.53 -3.01
CA LYS A 380 -9.48 -7.02 -2.24
C LYS A 380 -10.50 -7.75 -3.11
N SER A 381 -10.84 -7.19 -4.26
CA SER A 381 -11.79 -7.77 -5.20
C SER A 381 -11.27 -9.09 -5.78
N ALA A 382 -9.99 -9.14 -6.16
CA ALA A 382 -9.33 -10.35 -6.65
C ALA A 382 -9.25 -11.47 -5.59
N ALA A 383 -9.14 -11.11 -4.31
CA ALA A 383 -9.13 -12.05 -3.18
C ALA A 383 -10.54 -12.48 -2.73
N ARG A 384 -11.60 -11.99 -3.37
CA ARG A 384 -13.00 -12.17 -2.93
C ARG A 384 -13.25 -11.72 -1.49
N GLY A 385 -12.61 -10.65 -1.08
CA GLY A 385 -12.64 -10.06 0.25
C GLY A 385 -11.41 -10.41 1.08
N PHE A 386 -11.08 -9.53 1.97
CA PHE A 386 -10.00 -9.71 2.93
C PHE A 386 -10.54 -10.40 4.18
N ARG A 387 -9.90 -11.48 4.64
CA ARG A 387 -10.35 -12.31 5.77
C ARG A 387 -9.37 -12.31 6.94
N ASN A 388 -8.13 -11.93 6.70
CA ASN A 388 -7.07 -11.93 7.70
C ASN A 388 -6.20 -10.70 7.46
N PHE A 389 -6.20 -9.78 8.41
CA PHE A 389 -5.46 -8.52 8.30
C PHE A 389 -3.96 -8.71 8.02
N ALA A 390 -3.30 -9.69 8.66
CA ALA A 390 -1.88 -9.94 8.44
C ALA A 390 -1.57 -10.26 6.96
N ASN A 391 -2.38 -11.14 6.35
CA ASN A 391 -2.21 -11.47 4.93
C ASN A 391 -2.49 -10.26 4.02
N ASP A 392 -3.43 -9.43 4.42
CA ASP A 392 -3.83 -8.26 3.63
C ASP A 392 -2.77 -7.17 3.71
N ARG A 393 -2.19 -6.94 4.90
CA ARG A 393 -1.02 -6.08 5.10
C ARG A 393 0.15 -6.54 4.23
N THR A 394 0.49 -7.84 4.25
CA THR A 394 1.53 -8.40 3.39
C THR A 394 1.26 -8.10 1.92
N ARG A 395 0.04 -8.31 1.42
CA ARG A 395 -0.31 -8.04 0.03
C ARG A 395 -0.20 -6.56 -0.34
N ILE A 396 -0.68 -5.68 0.52
CA ILE A 396 -0.59 -4.23 0.28
C ILE A 396 0.88 -3.81 0.21
N LEU A 397 1.71 -4.22 1.17
CA LEU A 397 3.13 -3.90 1.17
C LEU A 397 3.88 -4.53 0.00
N PHE A 398 3.52 -5.77 -0.41
CA PHE A 398 4.11 -6.45 -1.56
C PHE A 398 3.88 -5.69 -2.88
N PHE A 399 2.67 -5.17 -3.10
CA PHE A 399 2.31 -4.50 -4.36
C PHE A 399 2.50 -2.98 -4.32
N CYS A 400 2.36 -2.36 -3.16
CA CYS A 400 2.36 -0.90 -3.03
C CYS A 400 3.55 -0.35 -2.22
N GLY A 401 4.34 -1.20 -1.54
CA GLY A 401 5.41 -0.76 -0.64
C GLY A 401 6.71 -0.39 -1.34
N LYS A 402 6.89 -0.68 -2.63
CA LYS A 402 8.15 -0.51 -3.38
C LYS A 402 9.37 -1.11 -2.65
N LEU A 403 9.16 -2.24 -1.99
CA LEU A 403 10.17 -2.93 -1.21
C LEU A 403 11.17 -3.70 -2.09
N LYS A 404 12.39 -3.91 -1.59
CA LYS A 404 13.40 -4.79 -2.18
C LYS A 404 13.02 -6.24 -1.89
N LEU A 405 12.10 -6.82 -2.69
CA LEU A 405 11.46 -8.11 -2.42
C LEU A 405 12.30 -9.34 -2.80
N LEU A 406 13.30 -9.16 -3.67
CA LEU A 406 14.12 -10.27 -4.18
C LEU A 406 15.20 -10.69 -3.17
N PRO A 407 15.50 -11.99 -3.04
CA PRO A 407 16.63 -12.43 -2.24
C PRO A 407 17.97 -12.00 -2.86
N GLU A 408 18.93 -11.56 -2.03
CA GLU A 408 20.19 -10.97 -2.49
C GLU A 408 21.07 -11.94 -3.31
N SER A 409 21.00 -13.23 -3.01
CA SER A 409 21.82 -14.26 -3.68
C SER A 409 21.15 -14.91 -4.90
N ALA A 410 20.03 -14.36 -5.40
CA ALA A 410 19.34 -14.87 -6.60
C ALA A 410 19.91 -14.31 -7.92
N SER A 411 20.97 -13.53 -7.89
CA SER A 411 21.68 -13.02 -9.07
C SER A 411 22.80 -13.98 -9.47
N HIS A 412 22.66 -14.63 -10.63
CA HIS A 412 23.77 -15.19 -11.38
C HIS A 412 24.21 -14.14 -12.39
#